data_7a6bee59a1458467e3282329a8373558
#
_entry.id   7a6bee59a1458467e3282329a8373558
#
_cell.length_a   1.000
_cell.length_b   1.000
_cell.length_c   1.000
_cell.angle_alpha   90.00
_cell.angle_beta   90.00
_cell.angle_gamma   90.00
#
_symmetry.space_group_name_H-M   'P 1'
#
loop_
_entity.id
_entity.type
_entity.pdbx_description
1 polymer ?
#
loop_
_entity_poly.entity_id
_entity_poly.type
_entity_poly.pdbx_seq_one_letter_code
_entity_poly.pdbx_strand_id
1 'polypeptide(L)' 'MPKRTTGIVRSFDGSKGYGYIDARDGEDVFVYYRDIAGEGFQLLSKGEKVAFYLENTVRGFQATDVTRLN' A
#
# COMPACT_ATOMS: atom_id res chain seq x y z
N MET A 1 8.64 0.17 -16.41
CA MET A 1 9.23 0.30 -15.08
C MET A 1 8.18 0.72 -14.08
N PRO A 2 8.17 0.14 -12.88
CA PRO A 2 7.23 0.59 -11.87
C PRO A 2 7.52 2.03 -11.46
N LYS A 3 6.46 2.76 -11.24
CA LYS A 3 6.56 4.16 -10.85
C LYS A 3 6.29 4.28 -9.36
N ARG A 4 7.16 4.97 -8.62
CA ARG A 4 6.94 5.20 -7.22
C ARG A 4 5.98 6.38 -7.05
N THR A 5 4.98 6.18 -6.21
CA THR A 5 3.97 7.20 -5.94
C THR A 5 3.64 7.21 -4.45
N THR A 6 2.74 8.08 -4.06
CA THR A 6 2.35 8.20 -2.66
C THR A 6 0.84 8.05 -2.53
N GLY A 7 0.39 7.76 -1.32
CA GLY A 7 -1.03 7.65 -1.04
C GLY A 7 -1.30 7.66 0.45
N ILE A 8 -2.57 7.55 0.77
CA ILE A 8 -3.06 7.52 2.15
C ILE A 8 -3.75 6.18 2.36
N VAL A 9 -3.42 5.51 3.46
CA VAL A 9 -4.05 4.24 3.78
C VAL A 9 -5.52 4.48 4.09
N ARG A 10 -6.40 3.88 3.29
CA ARG A 10 -7.85 3.98 3.50
C ARG A 10 -8.32 2.97 4.52
N SER A 11 -7.80 1.77 4.46
CA SER A 11 -8.16 0.70 5.40
C SER A 11 -7.06 -0.35 5.41
N PHE A 12 -6.95 -1.05 6.52
CA PHE A 12 -6.03 -2.17 6.61
C PHE A 12 -6.54 -3.14 7.68
N ASP A 13 -6.73 -4.40 7.30
CA ASP A 13 -7.18 -5.45 8.20
C ASP A 13 -5.96 -6.23 8.68
N GLY A 14 -5.54 -5.96 9.91
CA GLY A 14 -4.35 -6.59 10.48
C GLY A 14 -4.47 -8.08 10.67
N SER A 15 -5.69 -8.58 10.85
CA SER A 15 -5.89 -10.02 11.04
C SER A 15 -5.79 -10.78 9.73
N LYS A 16 -6.11 -10.13 8.61
CA LYS A 16 -6.05 -10.74 7.29
C LYS A 16 -4.79 -10.32 6.52
N GLY A 17 -4.13 -9.25 6.94
CA GLY A 17 -2.87 -8.83 6.37
C GLY A 17 -2.98 -8.05 5.07
N TYR A 18 -4.12 -7.42 4.81
CA TYR A 18 -4.27 -6.62 3.58
C TYR A 18 -5.15 -5.41 3.81
N GLY A 19 -5.08 -4.49 2.86
CA GLY A 19 -5.92 -3.32 2.90
C GLY A 19 -5.86 -2.57 1.59
N TYR A 20 -6.26 -1.30 1.64
CA TYR A 20 -6.33 -0.45 0.45
C TYR A 20 -5.72 0.91 0.73
N ILE A 21 -5.07 1.43 -0.28
CA ILE A 21 -4.46 2.75 -0.27
C ILE A 21 -5.18 3.61 -1.31
N ASP A 22 -5.55 4.82 -0.93
CA ASP A 22 -6.02 5.81 -1.90
C ASP A 22 -4.78 6.49 -2.46
N ALA A 23 -4.45 6.18 -3.69
CA ALA A 23 -3.29 6.77 -4.34
C ALA A 23 -3.53 8.24 -4.62
N ARG A 24 -2.44 8.96 -4.77
CA ARG A 24 -2.48 10.42 -4.97
C ARG A 24 -3.35 10.82 -6.16
N ASP A 25 -3.39 10.00 -7.20
CA ASP A 25 -4.17 10.29 -8.40
C ASP A 25 -5.60 9.73 -8.35
N GLY A 26 -6.03 9.24 -7.19
CA GLY A 26 -7.39 8.76 -7.01
C GLY A 26 -7.60 7.27 -7.23
N GLU A 27 -6.56 6.53 -7.56
CA GLU A 27 -6.68 5.10 -7.77
C GLU A 27 -6.81 4.34 -6.46
N ASP A 28 -7.61 3.29 -6.47
CA ASP A 28 -7.68 2.33 -5.35
C ASP A 28 -6.58 1.31 -5.54
N VAL A 29 -5.69 1.20 -4.56
CA VAL A 29 -4.52 0.33 -4.67
C VAL A 29 -4.56 -0.69 -3.55
N PHE A 30 -4.50 -1.97 -3.91
CA PHE A 30 -4.46 -3.07 -2.95
C PHE A 30 -3.06 -3.18 -2.35
N VAL A 31 -2.98 -3.41 -1.05
CA VAL A 31 -1.70 -3.62 -0.38
C VAL A 31 -1.79 -4.86 0.49
N TYR A 32 -0.76 -5.69 0.42
CA TYR A 32 -0.66 -6.91 1.21
C TYR A 32 0.54 -6.78 2.16
N TYR A 33 0.46 -7.40 3.34
CA TYR A 33 1.51 -7.20 4.34
C TYR A 33 2.92 -7.54 3.84
N ARG A 34 3.03 -8.49 2.92
CA ARG A 34 4.32 -8.87 2.34
C ARG A 34 4.98 -7.76 1.55
N ASP A 35 4.18 -6.83 1.08
CA ASP A 35 4.67 -5.73 0.25
C ASP A 35 5.00 -4.48 1.08
N ILE A 36 4.85 -4.56 2.39
CA ILE A 36 5.20 -3.46 3.28
C ILE A 36 6.65 -3.64 3.72
N ALA A 37 7.46 -2.63 3.46
CA ALA A 37 8.88 -2.68 3.81
C ALA A 37 9.07 -2.68 5.31
N GLY A 38 10.11 -3.36 5.77
CA GLY A 38 10.43 -3.46 7.19
C GLY A 38 10.62 -4.90 7.59
N GLU A 39 11.03 -5.11 8.82
CA GLU A 39 11.23 -6.45 9.36
C GLU A 39 9.96 -6.95 10.03
N GLY A 40 9.71 -8.26 9.87
CA GLY A 40 8.57 -8.90 10.50
C GLY A 40 7.24 -8.50 9.88
N PHE A 41 6.18 -8.78 10.62
CA PHE A 41 4.82 -8.51 10.16
C PHE A 41 4.50 -7.04 10.38
N GLN A 42 4.31 -6.32 9.30
CA GLN A 42 4.06 -4.88 9.33
C GLN A 42 2.58 -4.59 9.14
N LEU A 43 2.06 -3.68 9.96
CA LEU A 43 0.66 -3.24 9.87
C LEU A 43 0.62 -1.76 9.52
N LEU A 44 -0.36 -1.40 8.70
CA LEU A 44 -0.61 0.00 8.36
C LEU A 44 -1.81 0.50 9.13
N SER A 45 -1.84 1.78 9.41
CA SER A 45 -2.94 2.42 10.10
C SER A 45 -3.71 3.32 9.13
N LYS A 46 -5.02 3.35 9.29
CA LYS A 46 -5.88 4.23 8.49
C LYS A 46 -5.41 5.68 8.61
N GLY A 47 -5.27 6.35 7.48
CA GLY A 47 -4.83 7.73 7.43
C GLY A 47 -3.33 7.91 7.33
N GLU A 48 -2.57 6.84 7.40
CA GLU A 48 -1.12 6.88 7.33
C GLU A 48 -0.66 7.18 5.90
N LYS A 49 0.35 8.05 5.78
CA LYS A 49 0.94 8.34 4.46
C LYS A 49 1.99 7.31 4.12
N VAL A 50 1.97 6.84 2.89
CA VAL A 50 2.91 5.82 2.41
C VAL A 50 3.40 6.15 1.02
N ALA A 51 4.58 5.63 0.69
CA ALA A 51 5.12 5.65 -0.66
C ALA A 51 5.25 4.20 -1.12
N PHE A 52 5.03 3.96 -2.39
CA PHE A 52 5.02 2.59 -2.90
C PHE A 52 5.20 2.60 -4.42
N TYR A 53 5.52 1.43 -4.96
CA TYR A 53 5.51 1.22 -6.40
C TYR A 53 4.13 0.72 -6.81
N LEU A 54 3.57 1.33 -7.83
CA LEU A 54 2.26 0.98 -8.34
C LEU A 54 2.42 -0.07 -9.44
N GLU A 55 1.78 -1.21 -9.25
CA GLU A 55 1.79 -2.27 -10.25
C GLU A 55 0.38 -2.55 -10.72
N ASN A 56 0.23 -2.69 -12.03
CA ASN A 56 -1.05 -2.99 -12.64
C ASN A 56 -1.16 -4.50 -12.82
N THR A 57 -2.11 -5.12 -12.12
CA THR A 57 -2.32 -6.56 -12.19
C THR A 57 -3.66 -6.86 -12.82
N VAL A 58 -3.92 -8.14 -13.08
CA VAL A 58 -5.24 -8.55 -13.63
C VAL A 58 -6.39 -8.23 -12.67
N ARG A 59 -6.08 -8.02 -11.39
CA ARG A 59 -7.08 -7.68 -10.37
C ARG A 59 -7.16 -6.19 -10.09
N GLY A 60 -6.39 -5.38 -10.81
CA GLY A 60 -6.30 -3.96 -10.58
C GLY A 60 -4.94 -3.55 -10.08
N PHE A 61 -4.86 -2.38 -9.45
CA PHE A 61 -3.59 -1.86 -8.98
C PHE A 61 -3.18 -2.48 -7.65
N GLN A 62 -1.88 -2.73 -7.51
CA GLN A 62 -1.30 -3.27 -6.29
C GLN A 62 -0.06 -2.48 -5.91
N ALA A 63 0.11 -2.24 -4.62
CA ALA A 63 1.28 -1.55 -4.10
C ALA A 63 2.37 -2.56 -3.75
N THR A 64 3.62 -2.23 -4.10
CA THR A 64 4.78 -3.01 -3.68
C THR A 64 5.81 -2.09 -3.06
N ASP A 65 6.67 -2.67 -2.22
CA ASP A 65 7.72 -1.93 -1.51
C ASP A 65 7.16 -0.70 -0.81
N VAL A 66 6.11 -0.91 -0.02
CA VAL A 66 5.40 0.17 0.67
C VAL A 66 6.24 0.64 1.86
N THR A 67 6.51 1.94 1.92
CA THR A 67 7.24 2.54 3.03
C THR A 67 6.39 3.64 3.66
N ARG A 68 6.48 3.75 4.98
CA ARG A 68 5.77 4.81 5.70
C ARG A 68 6.48 6.14 5.52
N LEU A 69 5.68 7.19 5.35
CA LEU A 69 6.16 8.56 5.31
C LEU A 69 5.70 9.26 6.58
N ASN A 70 6.63 9.86 7.27
CA ASN A 70 6.29 10.58 8.50
C ASN A 70 6.18 12.05 8.25
#